data_eeae152306056e1af7764897d5fccb75
#
_entry.id   eeae152306056e1af7764897d5fccb75
#
_cell.length_a   1.000
_cell.length_b   1.000
_cell.length_c   1.000
_cell.angle_alpha   90.00
_cell.angle_beta   90.00
_cell.angle_gamma   90.00
#
_symmetry.space_group_name_H-M   'P 1'
#
loop_
_entity.id
_entity.type
_entity.pdbx_description
1 polymer ?
#
loop_
_entity_poly.entity_id
_entity_poly.type
_entity_poly.pdbx_seq_one_letter_code
_entity_poly.pdbx_strand_id
1 'polypeptide(L)'
;LSTAENFLRMLRPDMQYTPLEARVLDVALLLHAEHGGGNNSTFTTRVVTSSGTDTYSAIAAALCSLKGPRHGGANLMVMQMMQNIRENLHDTEDDEELEAYLKKLLHGEAFDRKGLIYGMGHAVYSLSDPREVVFKGYVEQLAHEKGRDKDLSLYTRIERMAPQLIAQERKIFKGVSPNVDFYSGFVYEMLGIP
;
A
#
# COMPACT_ATOMS: atom_id res chain seq x y z
N LEU A 1 -21.92 -16.38 3.68
CA LEU A 1 -21.03 -15.22 3.69
C LEU A 1 -19.70 -15.58 3.00
N SER A 2 -19.13 -14.66 2.23
CA SER A 2 -17.76 -14.78 1.72
C SER A 2 -16.75 -14.69 2.86
N THR A 3 -15.47 -14.94 2.57
CA THR A 3 -14.39 -14.77 3.55
C THR A 3 -14.31 -13.31 4.02
N ALA A 4 -14.40 -12.35 3.10
CA ALA A 4 -14.34 -10.93 3.42
C ALA A 4 -15.56 -10.46 4.24
N GLU A 5 -16.77 -10.88 3.85
CA GLU A 5 -18.01 -10.58 4.61
C GLU A 5 -17.91 -11.09 6.05
N ASN A 6 -17.49 -12.33 6.22
CA ASN A 6 -17.34 -12.93 7.54
C ASN A 6 -16.27 -12.23 8.37
N PHE A 7 -15.15 -11.85 7.74
CA PHE A 7 -14.08 -11.10 8.40
C PHE A 7 -14.56 -9.72 8.89
N LEU A 8 -15.20 -8.92 8.01
CA LEU A 8 -15.71 -7.60 8.38
C LEU A 8 -16.78 -7.69 9.49
N ARG A 9 -17.65 -8.69 9.41
CA ARG A 9 -18.66 -8.93 10.44
C ARG A 9 -18.03 -9.27 11.80
N MET A 10 -16.95 -10.05 11.83
CA MET A 10 -16.28 -10.40 13.09
C MET A 10 -15.42 -9.25 13.63
N LEU A 11 -14.88 -8.42 12.76
CA LEU A 11 -14.02 -7.30 13.14
C LEU A 11 -14.82 -6.16 13.80
N ARG A 12 -16.05 -5.94 13.36
CA ARG A 12 -16.84 -4.77 13.75
C ARG A 12 -17.80 -5.09 14.89
N PRO A 13 -17.86 -4.23 15.94
CA PRO A 13 -18.76 -4.45 17.07
C PRO A 13 -20.25 -4.51 16.68
N ASP A 14 -20.64 -3.74 15.65
CA ASP A 14 -22.00 -3.69 15.10
C ASP A 14 -22.28 -4.78 14.06
N MET A 15 -21.25 -5.53 13.67
CA MET A 15 -21.29 -6.58 12.63
C MET A 15 -21.78 -6.08 11.25
N GLN A 16 -21.75 -4.76 11.00
CA GLN A 16 -22.24 -4.16 9.76
C GLN A 16 -21.13 -3.91 8.76
N TYR A 17 -21.42 -4.07 7.48
CA TYR A 17 -20.56 -3.73 6.36
C TYR A 17 -21.41 -3.45 5.11
N THR A 18 -20.88 -2.69 4.16
CA THR A 18 -21.53 -2.49 2.86
C THR A 18 -21.11 -3.58 1.87
N PRO A 19 -21.91 -3.86 0.83
CA PRO A 19 -21.52 -4.76 -0.24
C PRO A 19 -20.20 -4.34 -0.93
N LEU A 20 -19.95 -3.03 -1.05
CA LEU A 20 -18.71 -2.51 -1.63
C LEU A 20 -17.50 -2.81 -0.72
N GLU A 21 -17.62 -2.60 0.59
CA GLU A 21 -16.55 -2.93 1.54
C GLU A 21 -16.17 -4.41 1.48
N ALA A 22 -17.16 -5.30 1.45
CA ALA A 22 -16.92 -6.74 1.32
C ALA A 22 -16.24 -7.07 -0.01
N ARG A 23 -16.68 -6.46 -1.12
CA ARG A 23 -16.08 -6.66 -2.44
C ARG A 23 -14.64 -6.16 -2.50
N VAL A 24 -14.37 -4.98 -1.94
CA VAL A 24 -13.01 -4.40 -1.88
C VAL A 24 -12.08 -5.29 -1.07
N LEU A 25 -12.54 -5.80 0.07
CA LEU A 25 -11.72 -6.71 0.88
C LEU A 25 -11.49 -8.07 0.19
N ASP A 26 -12.48 -8.65 -0.48
CA ASP A 26 -12.31 -9.88 -1.27
C ASP A 26 -11.24 -9.69 -2.36
N VAL A 27 -11.28 -8.56 -3.08
CA VAL A 27 -10.28 -8.22 -4.08
C VAL A 27 -8.90 -8.01 -3.45
N ALA A 28 -8.82 -7.30 -2.32
CA ALA A 28 -7.57 -7.12 -1.59
C ALA A 28 -6.94 -8.47 -1.21
N LEU A 29 -7.71 -9.38 -0.63
CA LEU A 29 -7.25 -10.73 -0.27
C LEU A 29 -6.76 -11.51 -1.49
N LEU A 30 -7.46 -11.42 -2.63
CA LEU A 30 -7.06 -12.04 -3.88
C LEU A 30 -5.71 -11.48 -4.39
N LEU A 31 -5.56 -10.16 -4.42
CA LEU A 31 -4.37 -9.50 -4.94
C LEU A 31 -3.13 -9.73 -4.05
N HIS A 32 -3.32 -9.98 -2.75
CA HIS A 32 -2.24 -10.29 -1.82
C HIS A 32 -1.95 -11.80 -1.71
N ALA A 33 -2.80 -12.68 -2.24
CA ALA A 33 -2.65 -14.12 -2.09
C ALA A 33 -1.45 -14.67 -2.85
N GLU A 34 -1.00 -14.00 -3.92
CA GLU A 34 0.09 -14.48 -4.77
C GLU A 34 1.00 -13.32 -5.21
N HIS A 35 2.30 -13.51 -5.08
CA HIS A 35 3.32 -12.53 -5.45
C HIS A 35 4.58 -13.20 -6.03
N GLY A 36 4.44 -14.34 -6.70
CA GLY A 36 5.52 -15.05 -7.34
C GLY A 36 6.46 -15.81 -6.40
N GLY A 37 6.17 -15.86 -5.11
CA GLY A 37 6.88 -16.70 -4.14
C GLY A 37 8.30 -16.25 -3.77
N GLY A 38 8.74 -15.10 -4.22
CA GLY A 38 10.10 -14.57 -4.02
C GLY A 38 10.30 -13.73 -2.75
N ASN A 39 9.30 -13.62 -1.88
CA ASN A 39 9.41 -12.83 -0.67
C ASN A 39 9.90 -13.64 0.54
N ASN A 40 10.37 -12.91 1.57
CA ASN A 40 11.00 -13.52 2.74
C ASN A 40 10.04 -14.38 3.59
N SER A 41 8.77 -14.01 3.70
CA SER A 41 7.78 -14.80 4.44
C SER A 41 7.44 -16.12 3.72
N THR A 42 7.33 -16.12 2.40
CA THR A 42 7.18 -17.35 1.60
C THR A 42 8.39 -18.25 1.74
N PHE A 43 9.61 -17.70 1.69
CA PHE A 43 10.83 -18.44 1.91
C PHE A 43 10.84 -19.06 3.32
N THR A 44 10.51 -18.28 4.35
CA THR A 44 10.42 -18.76 5.74
C THR A 44 9.39 -19.89 5.85
N THR A 45 8.21 -19.75 5.25
CA THR A 45 7.18 -20.79 5.23
C THR A 45 7.73 -22.09 4.65
N ARG A 46 8.39 -22.04 3.50
CA ARG A 46 8.97 -23.22 2.84
C ARG A 46 10.03 -23.89 3.69
N VAL A 47 10.94 -23.10 4.27
CA VAL A 47 12.01 -23.62 5.13
C VAL A 47 11.44 -24.33 6.36
N VAL A 48 10.52 -23.67 7.07
CA VAL A 48 9.94 -24.23 8.29
C VAL A 48 9.07 -25.45 8.00
N THR A 49 8.28 -25.41 6.93
CA THR A 49 7.44 -26.57 6.51
C THR A 49 8.30 -27.76 6.11
N SER A 50 9.48 -27.57 5.52
CA SER A 50 10.36 -28.66 5.10
C SER A 50 10.88 -29.52 6.26
N SER A 51 10.84 -29.01 7.49
CA SER A 51 11.18 -29.75 8.70
C SER A 51 10.08 -30.71 9.18
N GLY A 52 8.91 -30.72 8.53
CA GLY A 52 7.77 -31.53 8.93
C GLY A 52 6.97 -30.99 10.12
N THR A 53 7.11 -29.69 10.43
CA THR A 53 6.32 -29.05 11.49
C THR A 53 4.85 -28.89 11.10
N ASP A 54 4.01 -28.55 12.08
CA ASP A 54 2.59 -28.30 11.87
C ASP A 54 2.33 -26.95 11.14
N THR A 55 1.14 -26.83 10.56
CA THR A 55 0.73 -25.65 9.79
C THR A 55 0.74 -24.36 10.62
N TYR A 56 0.32 -24.43 11.90
CA TYR A 56 0.27 -23.22 12.75
C TYR A 56 1.68 -22.68 13.02
N SER A 57 2.62 -23.55 13.31
CA SER A 57 4.03 -23.16 13.51
C SER A 57 4.64 -22.57 12.24
N ALA A 58 4.36 -23.16 11.07
CA ALA A 58 4.86 -22.65 9.79
C ALA A 58 4.29 -21.25 9.48
N ILE A 59 3.00 -21.04 9.67
CA ILE A 59 2.35 -19.73 9.43
C ILE A 59 2.80 -18.71 10.48
N ALA A 60 2.92 -19.09 11.75
CA ALA A 60 3.43 -18.19 12.78
C ALA A 60 4.85 -17.70 12.47
N ALA A 61 5.73 -18.56 12.01
CA ALA A 61 7.08 -18.19 11.59
C ALA A 61 7.05 -17.23 10.40
N ALA A 62 6.18 -17.47 9.41
CA ALA A 62 5.99 -16.59 8.26
C ALA A 62 5.49 -15.19 8.66
N LEU A 63 4.54 -15.11 9.59
CA LEU A 63 4.03 -13.85 10.15
C LEU A 63 5.12 -13.10 10.93
N CYS A 64 5.95 -13.79 11.69
CA CYS A 64 7.12 -13.19 12.35
C CYS A 64 8.10 -12.59 11.34
N SER A 65 8.33 -13.25 10.21
CA SER A 65 9.15 -12.74 9.13
C SER A 65 8.48 -11.49 8.48
N LEU A 66 7.17 -11.57 8.20
CA LEU A 66 6.42 -10.47 7.60
C LEU A 66 6.39 -9.22 8.49
N LYS A 67 6.35 -9.39 9.82
CA LYS A 67 6.35 -8.29 10.80
C LYS A 67 7.62 -7.42 10.74
N GLY A 68 8.70 -7.91 10.16
CA GLY A 68 9.96 -7.18 10.06
C GLY A 68 9.84 -5.91 9.23
N PRO A 69 10.45 -4.77 9.65
CA PRO A 69 10.30 -3.47 9.00
C PRO A 69 10.85 -3.42 7.56
N ARG A 70 11.65 -4.39 7.16
CA ARG A 70 12.18 -4.53 5.80
C ARG A 70 11.32 -5.39 4.88
N HIS A 71 10.20 -5.93 5.39
CA HIS A 71 9.34 -6.82 4.64
C HIS A 71 7.88 -6.33 4.62
N GLY A 72 7.17 -6.37 5.73
CA GLY A 72 5.74 -6.03 5.80
C GLY A 72 5.42 -4.57 6.14
N GLY A 73 6.42 -3.69 6.18
CA GLY A 73 6.21 -2.29 6.60
C GLY A 73 5.92 -1.29 5.48
N ALA A 74 5.83 -1.72 4.22
CA ALA A 74 5.77 -0.79 3.09
C ALA A 74 4.51 0.07 3.08
N ASN A 75 3.33 -0.53 3.27
CA ASN A 75 2.06 0.21 3.31
C ASN A 75 1.98 1.17 4.50
N LEU A 76 2.49 0.79 5.67
CA LEU A 76 2.57 1.67 6.84
C LEU A 76 3.44 2.90 6.56
N MET A 77 4.57 2.71 5.88
CA MET A 77 5.44 3.83 5.48
C MET A 77 4.75 4.76 4.48
N VAL A 78 3.95 4.22 3.55
CA VAL A 78 3.11 5.06 2.69
C VAL A 78 2.14 5.89 3.51
N MET A 79 1.41 5.28 4.45
CA MET A 79 0.44 5.99 5.28
C MET A 79 1.08 7.11 6.11
N GLN A 80 2.23 6.83 6.73
CA GLN A 80 2.99 7.81 7.51
C GLN A 80 3.53 8.96 6.63
N MET A 81 4.01 8.64 5.42
CA MET A 81 4.44 9.64 4.45
C MET A 81 3.26 10.53 4.01
N MET A 82 2.11 9.93 3.71
CA MET A 82 0.91 10.67 3.31
C MET A 82 0.42 11.61 4.42
N GLN A 83 0.45 11.15 5.67
CA GLN A 83 0.14 11.99 6.82
C GLN A 83 1.14 13.15 6.94
N ASN A 84 2.44 12.86 6.84
CA ASN A 84 3.48 13.87 6.89
C ASN A 84 3.34 14.93 5.77
N ILE A 85 2.97 14.52 4.55
CA ILE A 85 2.66 15.44 3.44
C ILE A 85 1.49 16.34 3.83
N ARG A 86 0.37 15.79 4.30
CA ARG A 86 -0.81 16.57 4.72
C ARG A 86 -0.51 17.58 5.81
N GLU A 87 0.34 17.24 6.76
CA GLU A 87 0.71 18.11 7.88
C GLU A 87 1.65 19.26 7.49
N ASN A 88 2.35 19.13 6.37
CA ASN A 88 3.37 20.09 5.95
C ASN A 88 2.99 20.92 4.70
N LEU A 89 1.87 20.62 4.04
CA LEU A 89 1.33 21.44 2.97
C LEU A 89 0.26 22.39 3.54
N HIS A 90 0.22 23.63 3.02
CA HIS A 90 -0.85 24.57 3.30
C HIS A 90 -2.10 24.23 2.49
N ASP A 91 -1.91 23.84 1.24
CA ASP A 91 -2.97 23.39 0.35
C ASP A 91 -2.56 22.09 -0.35
N THR A 92 -3.24 20.99 0.02
CA THR A 92 -3.01 19.68 -0.61
C THR A 92 -3.49 19.60 -2.06
N GLU A 93 -4.21 20.63 -2.55
CA GLU A 93 -4.66 20.73 -3.94
C GLU A 93 -3.74 21.60 -4.81
N ASP A 94 -2.71 22.22 -4.22
CA ASP A 94 -1.67 22.95 -4.94
C ASP A 94 -0.59 22.00 -5.47
N ASP A 95 -0.54 21.85 -6.79
CA ASP A 95 0.44 20.99 -7.48
C ASP A 95 1.88 21.50 -7.33
N GLU A 96 2.10 22.83 -7.26
CA GLU A 96 3.46 23.39 -7.13
C GLU A 96 4.01 23.14 -5.72
N GLU A 97 3.18 23.35 -4.69
CA GLU A 97 3.55 23.08 -3.30
C GLU A 97 3.82 21.59 -3.09
N LEU A 98 2.96 20.72 -3.64
CA LEU A 98 3.13 19.27 -3.57
C LEU A 98 4.42 18.83 -4.27
N GLU A 99 4.69 19.32 -5.48
CA GLU A 99 5.91 18.99 -6.22
C GLU A 99 7.17 19.40 -5.43
N ALA A 100 7.18 20.61 -4.88
CA ALA A 100 8.28 21.10 -4.06
C ALA A 100 8.50 20.19 -2.83
N TYR A 101 7.44 19.72 -2.20
CA TYR A 101 7.55 18.82 -1.05
C TYR A 101 8.03 17.43 -1.44
N LEU A 102 7.56 16.86 -2.54
CA LEU A 102 8.05 15.58 -3.07
C LEU A 102 9.55 15.63 -3.40
N LYS A 103 10.06 16.76 -3.91
CA LYS A 103 11.50 16.98 -4.10
C LYS A 103 12.27 16.97 -2.78
N LYS A 104 11.74 17.61 -1.71
CA LYS A 104 12.35 17.54 -0.36
C LYS A 104 12.40 16.10 0.16
N LEU A 105 11.35 15.29 -0.08
CA LEU A 105 11.38 13.87 0.27
C LEU A 105 12.53 13.15 -0.47
N LEU A 106 12.66 13.36 -1.78
CA LEU A 106 13.70 12.71 -2.60
C LEU A 106 15.13 13.15 -2.23
N HIS A 107 15.30 14.37 -1.75
CA HIS A 107 16.59 14.90 -1.29
C HIS A 107 16.92 14.49 0.16
N GLY A 108 16.01 13.80 0.86
CA GLY A 108 16.19 13.42 2.25
C GLY A 108 16.11 14.60 3.23
N GLU A 109 15.36 15.63 2.87
CA GLU A 109 15.16 16.84 3.67
C GLU A 109 13.85 16.83 4.47
N ALA A 110 12.97 15.86 4.19
CA ALA A 110 11.66 15.74 4.83
C ALA A 110 11.37 14.29 5.27
N PHE A 111 10.34 14.11 6.11
CA PHE A 111 9.88 12.85 6.65
C PHE A 111 11.01 12.07 7.35
N ASP A 112 11.31 10.85 6.90
CA ASP A 112 12.31 9.96 7.51
C ASP A 112 13.74 10.16 6.96
N ARG A 113 13.93 11.12 6.08
CA ARG A 113 15.20 11.51 5.46
C ARG A 113 15.91 10.42 4.66
N LYS A 114 15.18 9.38 4.21
CA LYS A 114 15.76 8.30 3.40
C LYS A 114 15.77 8.60 1.91
N GLY A 115 15.21 9.73 1.50
CA GLY A 115 15.13 10.12 0.11
C GLY A 115 14.18 9.25 -0.71
N LEU A 116 13.11 8.72 -0.13
CA LEU A 116 12.18 7.81 -0.79
C LEU A 116 10.78 8.40 -0.85
N ILE A 117 10.10 8.18 -1.97
CA ILE A 117 8.64 8.26 -2.06
C ILE A 117 8.13 6.83 -1.96
N TYR A 118 7.56 6.47 -0.81
CA TYR A 118 7.10 5.12 -0.54
C TYR A 118 5.90 4.74 -1.40
N GLY A 119 5.78 3.46 -1.73
CA GLY A 119 4.76 2.95 -2.64
C GLY A 119 5.11 3.11 -4.11
N MET A 120 6.28 3.67 -4.45
CA MET A 120 6.76 3.86 -5.80
C MET A 120 7.88 2.87 -6.14
N GLY A 121 7.75 2.24 -7.33
CA GLY A 121 8.72 1.26 -7.83
C GLY A 121 8.45 -0.17 -7.35
N HIS A 122 8.93 -1.13 -8.12
CA HIS A 122 8.83 -2.55 -7.82
C HIS A 122 10.02 -3.31 -8.40
N ALA A 123 10.43 -4.40 -7.74
CA ALA A 123 11.54 -5.23 -8.20
C ALA A 123 11.26 -5.92 -9.53
N VAL A 124 10.00 -6.30 -9.78
CA VAL A 124 9.53 -7.04 -10.97
C VAL A 124 8.87 -6.10 -11.97
N TYR A 125 7.94 -5.26 -11.52
CA TYR A 125 7.14 -4.40 -12.39
C TYR A 125 7.81 -3.05 -12.61
N SER A 126 8.06 -2.67 -13.86
CA SER A 126 8.68 -1.40 -14.21
C SER A 126 7.76 -0.42 -14.92
N LEU A 127 6.71 -0.92 -15.58
CA LEU A 127 5.74 -0.09 -16.30
C LEU A 127 4.48 0.14 -15.49
N SER A 128 3.92 -0.92 -14.91
CA SER A 128 2.78 -0.87 -13.99
C SER A 128 2.73 -2.14 -13.16
N ASP A 129 2.23 -2.05 -11.92
CA ASP A 129 1.85 -3.22 -11.13
C ASP A 129 0.38 -3.57 -11.46
N PRO A 130 0.09 -4.72 -12.10
CA PRO A 130 -1.27 -5.07 -12.49
C PRO A 130 -2.22 -5.19 -11.29
N ARG A 131 -1.70 -5.46 -10.10
CA ARG A 131 -2.47 -5.51 -8.87
C ARG A 131 -2.92 -4.11 -8.44
N GLU A 132 -2.03 -3.13 -8.56
CA GLU A 132 -2.34 -1.72 -8.27
C GLU A 132 -3.43 -1.20 -9.24
N VAL A 133 -3.30 -1.47 -10.53
CA VAL A 133 -4.29 -1.04 -11.55
C VAL A 133 -5.69 -1.58 -11.24
N VAL A 134 -5.80 -2.87 -10.90
CA VAL A 134 -7.08 -3.46 -10.51
C VAL A 134 -7.60 -2.84 -9.21
N PHE A 135 -6.71 -2.65 -8.23
CA PHE A 135 -7.10 -2.17 -6.91
C PHE A 135 -7.57 -0.71 -6.94
N LYS A 136 -6.94 0.13 -7.74
CA LYS A 136 -7.26 1.55 -7.89
C LYS A 136 -8.73 1.80 -8.22
N GLY A 137 -9.32 1.04 -9.16
CA GLY A 137 -10.72 1.20 -9.50
C GLY A 137 -11.69 0.93 -8.35
N TYR A 138 -11.31 0.10 -7.38
CA TYR A 138 -12.07 -0.13 -6.16
C TYR A 138 -11.79 0.95 -5.09
N VAL A 139 -10.55 1.45 -5.04
CA VAL A 139 -10.18 2.56 -4.13
C VAL A 139 -11.01 3.80 -4.42
N GLU A 140 -11.17 4.15 -5.69
CA GLU A 140 -11.98 5.30 -6.12
C GLU A 140 -13.44 5.17 -5.64
N GLN A 141 -14.05 4.03 -5.86
CA GLN A 141 -15.42 3.76 -5.42
C GLN A 141 -15.58 3.82 -3.90
N LEU A 142 -14.65 3.18 -3.18
CA LEU A 142 -14.68 3.15 -1.71
C LEU A 142 -14.44 4.54 -1.11
N ALA A 143 -13.48 5.31 -1.64
CA ALA A 143 -13.20 6.67 -1.20
C ALA A 143 -14.41 7.58 -1.37
N HIS A 144 -15.12 7.45 -2.48
CA HIS A 144 -16.37 8.18 -2.71
C HIS A 144 -17.46 7.77 -1.69
N GLU A 145 -17.68 6.47 -1.48
CA GLU A 145 -18.65 5.97 -0.48
C GLU A 145 -18.33 6.47 0.94
N LYS A 146 -17.04 6.59 1.26
CA LYS A 146 -16.57 7.06 2.59
C LYS A 146 -16.40 8.57 2.70
N GLY A 147 -16.67 9.34 1.65
CA GLY A 147 -16.46 10.79 1.64
C GLY A 147 -14.98 11.20 1.74
N ARG A 148 -14.07 10.36 1.24
CA ARG A 148 -12.61 10.55 1.30
C ARG A 148 -12.03 11.03 -0.06
N ASP A 149 -12.81 11.73 -0.87
CA ASP A 149 -12.41 12.19 -2.20
C ASP A 149 -11.19 13.12 -2.17
N LYS A 150 -11.04 13.95 -1.13
CA LYS A 150 -9.87 14.82 -0.96
C LYS A 150 -8.58 14.02 -0.74
N ASP A 151 -8.65 12.98 0.08
CA ASP A 151 -7.50 12.10 0.28
C ASP A 151 -7.15 11.37 -1.02
N LEU A 152 -8.15 10.83 -1.72
CA LEU A 152 -7.97 10.20 -3.02
C LEU A 152 -7.32 11.16 -4.04
N SER A 153 -7.74 12.43 -4.06
CA SER A 153 -7.14 13.45 -4.93
C SER A 153 -5.63 13.59 -4.67
N LEU A 154 -5.22 13.65 -3.40
CA LEU A 154 -3.80 13.71 -3.03
C LEU A 154 -3.03 12.47 -3.51
N TYR A 155 -3.56 11.26 -3.28
CA TYR A 155 -2.95 10.02 -3.78
C TYR A 155 -2.78 10.05 -5.30
N THR A 156 -3.82 10.42 -6.04
CA THR A 156 -3.80 10.47 -7.50
C THR A 156 -2.79 11.50 -8.04
N ARG A 157 -2.64 12.64 -7.37
CA ARG A 157 -1.63 13.65 -7.73
C ARG A 157 -0.22 13.14 -7.52
N ILE A 158 0.05 12.50 -6.37
CA ILE A 158 1.36 11.90 -6.09
C ILE A 158 1.66 10.78 -7.10
N GLU A 159 0.70 9.92 -7.39
CA GLU A 159 0.83 8.87 -8.41
C GLU A 159 1.25 9.43 -9.78
N ARG A 160 0.69 10.56 -10.17
CA ARG A 160 1.01 11.23 -11.43
C ARG A 160 2.40 11.89 -11.43
N MET A 161 2.77 12.53 -10.34
CA MET A 161 3.97 13.38 -10.27
C MET A 161 5.22 12.60 -9.85
N ALA A 162 5.10 11.68 -8.90
CA ALA A 162 6.25 10.99 -8.31
C ALA A 162 7.11 10.20 -9.32
N PRO A 163 6.55 9.47 -10.31
CA PRO A 163 7.37 8.75 -11.28
C PRO A 163 8.28 9.67 -12.08
N GLN A 164 7.77 10.83 -12.49
CA GLN A 164 8.53 11.80 -13.27
C GLN A 164 9.64 12.44 -12.42
N LEU A 165 9.34 12.83 -11.19
CA LEU A 165 10.31 13.40 -10.27
C LEU A 165 11.42 12.40 -9.91
N ILE A 166 11.06 11.16 -9.62
CA ILE A 166 12.04 10.10 -9.33
C ILE A 166 12.95 9.87 -10.55
N ALA A 167 12.40 9.83 -11.76
CA ALA A 167 13.18 9.66 -12.97
C ALA A 167 14.17 10.81 -13.19
N GLN A 168 13.74 12.05 -12.96
CA GLN A 168 14.57 13.24 -13.11
C GLN A 168 15.71 13.30 -12.06
N GLU A 169 15.34 13.15 -10.77
CA GLU A 169 16.26 13.32 -9.65
C GLU A 169 17.29 12.17 -9.55
N ARG A 170 16.87 10.95 -9.89
CA ARG A 170 17.73 9.76 -9.76
C ARG A 170 18.35 9.28 -11.07
N LYS A 171 18.08 9.93 -12.19
CA LYS A 171 18.52 9.53 -13.53
C LYS A 171 18.19 8.06 -13.83
N ILE A 172 17.03 7.60 -13.36
CA ILE A 172 16.55 6.23 -13.59
C ILE A 172 15.83 6.19 -14.93
N PHE A 173 16.42 5.50 -15.90
CA PHE A 173 15.82 5.29 -17.23
C PHE A 173 14.78 4.15 -17.25
N LYS A 174 14.77 3.29 -16.22
CA LYS A 174 13.75 2.27 -16.04
C LYS A 174 12.53 2.94 -15.42
N GLY A 175 11.35 2.75 -16.03
CA GLY A 175 10.12 3.34 -15.55
C GLY A 175 9.87 3.04 -14.04
N VAL A 176 9.27 3.99 -13.36
CA VAL A 176 8.81 3.86 -11.97
C VAL A 176 7.30 4.01 -11.99
N SER A 177 6.61 3.10 -11.32
CA SER A 177 5.15 3.12 -11.19
C SER A 177 4.76 2.85 -9.74
N PRO A 178 3.55 3.25 -9.31
CA PRO A 178 3.04 2.83 -8.02
C PRO A 178 2.93 1.30 -7.96
N ASN A 179 3.12 0.77 -6.77
CA ASN A 179 2.91 -0.65 -6.47
C ASN A 179 1.66 -0.81 -5.60
N VAL A 180 1.28 -2.06 -5.30
CA VAL A 180 0.07 -2.35 -4.53
C VAL A 180 0.06 -1.70 -3.14
N ASP A 181 1.23 -1.48 -2.54
CA ASP A 181 1.34 -0.86 -1.21
C ASP A 181 0.97 0.62 -1.21
N PHE A 182 1.00 1.28 -2.36
CA PHE A 182 0.65 2.70 -2.46
C PHE A 182 -0.79 2.98 -2.03
N TYR A 183 -1.73 2.12 -2.41
CA TYR A 183 -3.15 2.28 -2.08
C TYR A 183 -3.63 1.37 -0.95
N SER A 184 -2.94 0.27 -0.66
CA SER A 184 -3.47 -0.75 0.26
C SER A 184 -3.70 -0.22 1.67
N GLY A 185 -2.79 0.59 2.21
CA GLY A 185 -2.96 1.19 3.54
C GLY A 185 -4.17 2.10 3.61
N PHE A 186 -4.42 2.91 2.58
CA PHE A 186 -5.59 3.78 2.49
C PHE A 186 -6.90 2.99 2.46
N VAL A 187 -6.93 1.88 1.73
CA VAL A 187 -8.09 0.97 1.73
C VAL A 187 -8.33 0.38 3.11
N TYR A 188 -7.29 -0.12 3.77
CA TYR A 188 -7.45 -0.71 5.10
C TYR A 188 -7.93 0.31 6.13
N GLU A 189 -7.42 1.54 6.07
CA GLU A 189 -7.93 2.65 6.89
C GLU A 189 -9.42 2.90 6.65
N MET A 190 -9.86 2.98 5.38
CA MET A 190 -11.28 3.18 5.03
C MET A 190 -12.18 2.01 5.46
N LEU A 191 -11.64 0.79 5.52
CA LEU A 191 -12.34 -0.39 6.03
C LEU A 191 -12.32 -0.49 7.56
N GLY A 192 -11.57 0.37 8.25
CA GLY A 192 -11.38 0.30 9.70
C GLY A 192 -10.52 -0.89 10.15
N ILE A 193 -9.63 -1.37 9.27
CA ILE A 193 -8.64 -2.40 9.57
C ILE A 193 -7.37 -1.69 10.05
N PRO A 194 -6.85 -2.00 11.25
CA PRO A 194 -5.67 -1.35 11.82
C PRO A 194 -4.37 -1.66 11.08
#